data_5e6b76a262777127d7ec451abfaf76d6
#
_entry.id   5e6b76a262777127d7ec451abfaf76d6
#
_cell.length_a   1.000
_cell.length_b   1.000
_cell.length_c   1.000
_cell.angle_alpha   90.00
_cell.angle_beta   90.00
_cell.angle_gamma   90.00
#
_symmetry.space_group_name_H-M   'P 1'
#
loop_
_entity.id
_entity.type
_entity.pdbx_description
1 polymer ?
#
loop_
_entity_poly.entity_id
_entity_poly.type
_entity_poly.pdbx_seq_one_letter_code
_entity_poly.pdbx_strand_id
1 'polypeptide(L)'
;MDKTDFYDWQLEAFDRIEGRSAVLSAPTGSGKTLVAYLWAGLLDREGQTCWPDARRVVFTAPIKALSNERYMDLRRMGLDVGIETGDFKRNEGARIICCTQEIYTMKYADQPGQKLIVDEFHYIFSDPDRARTYIDGIRATHPETPILVMSATLGGVRSVGRYLSKICSRDFVIHESKKRTTRLIFTPENPMTVGGVHDALIFLFSQKGASDLAFAVARTRPHLPREARDRLNELAGILEVPKIAPPLL
;
A
#
# COMPACT_ATOMS: atom_id res chain seq x y z
N MET A 1 -6.04 -0.34 22.38
CA MET A 1 -5.97 -0.37 20.90
C MET A 1 -7.39 -0.44 20.40
N ASP A 2 -7.75 0.44 19.50
CA ASP A 2 -9.09 0.44 18.94
C ASP A 2 -9.27 -0.78 18.05
N LYS A 3 -10.43 -1.42 18.19
CA LYS A 3 -10.83 -2.58 17.38
C LYS A 3 -11.06 -2.14 15.95
N THR A 4 -10.55 -2.91 14.98
CA THR A 4 -10.78 -2.65 13.56
C THR A 4 -12.10 -3.30 13.13
N ASP A 5 -13.02 -2.51 12.61
CA ASP A 5 -14.26 -3.04 12.04
C ASP A 5 -14.05 -3.42 10.55
N PHE A 6 -14.57 -4.57 10.18
CA PHE A 6 -14.51 -5.07 8.80
C PHE A 6 -15.85 -4.92 8.09
N TYR A 7 -15.77 -4.65 6.79
CA TYR A 7 -16.93 -4.82 5.91
C TYR A 7 -17.12 -6.30 5.56
N ASP A 8 -18.36 -6.73 5.34
CA ASP A 8 -18.69 -8.13 5.01
C ASP A 8 -17.84 -8.67 3.86
N TRP A 9 -17.62 -7.88 2.82
CA TRP A 9 -16.82 -8.30 1.65
C TRP A 9 -15.35 -8.61 2.02
N GLN A 10 -14.81 -7.98 3.06
CA GLN A 10 -13.42 -8.22 3.50
C GLN A 10 -13.30 -9.57 4.18
N LEU A 11 -14.27 -9.93 5.01
CA LEU A 11 -14.34 -11.25 5.65
C LEU A 11 -14.63 -12.34 4.61
N GLU A 12 -15.56 -12.11 3.68
CA GLU A 12 -15.82 -13.02 2.54
C GLU A 12 -14.57 -13.25 1.68
N ALA A 13 -13.81 -12.17 1.41
CA ALA A 13 -12.56 -12.26 0.68
C ALA A 13 -11.52 -13.08 1.45
N PHE A 14 -11.36 -12.80 2.74
CA PHE A 14 -10.45 -13.54 3.60
C PHE A 14 -10.78 -15.01 3.65
N ASP A 15 -12.03 -15.40 3.90
CA ASP A 15 -12.48 -16.81 3.95
C ASP A 15 -12.12 -17.57 2.67
N ARG A 16 -12.18 -16.89 1.54
CA ARG A 16 -11.87 -17.49 0.25
C ARG A 16 -10.38 -17.70 0.00
N ILE A 17 -9.52 -16.83 0.55
CA ILE A 17 -8.08 -16.81 0.25
C ILE A 17 -7.21 -17.28 1.41
N GLU A 18 -7.77 -17.52 2.58
CA GLU A 18 -7.04 -17.92 3.79
C GLU A 18 -6.11 -19.11 3.51
N GLY A 19 -4.84 -18.97 3.93
CA GLY A 19 -3.80 -19.99 3.78
C GLY A 19 -3.37 -20.30 2.33
N ARG A 20 -3.88 -19.57 1.33
CA ARG A 20 -3.65 -19.85 -0.09
C ARG A 20 -2.96 -18.71 -0.80
N SER A 21 -2.24 -19.00 -1.87
CA SER A 21 -1.82 -17.94 -2.80
C SER A 21 -3.02 -17.36 -3.52
N ALA A 22 -3.10 -16.04 -3.66
CA ALA A 22 -4.28 -15.38 -4.18
C ALA A 22 -3.99 -14.10 -4.96
N VAL A 23 -4.92 -13.72 -5.84
CA VAL A 23 -5.01 -12.39 -6.45
C VAL A 23 -6.27 -11.71 -5.91
N LEU A 24 -6.08 -10.63 -5.19
CA LEU A 24 -7.14 -9.79 -4.63
C LEU A 24 -7.25 -8.49 -5.43
N SER A 25 -8.33 -8.33 -6.16
CA SER A 25 -8.63 -7.09 -6.90
C SER A 25 -9.86 -6.42 -6.32
N ALA A 26 -9.72 -5.17 -5.91
CA ALA A 26 -10.83 -4.35 -5.42
C ALA A 26 -10.52 -2.86 -5.60
N PRO A 27 -11.52 -1.98 -5.69
CA PRO A 27 -11.30 -0.55 -5.92
C PRO A 27 -10.35 0.08 -4.89
N THR A 28 -9.66 1.14 -5.31
CA THR A 28 -8.88 1.97 -4.39
C THR A 28 -9.78 2.52 -3.28
N GLY A 29 -9.29 2.56 -2.05
CA GLY A 29 -10.05 3.00 -0.88
C GLY A 29 -11.07 1.99 -0.35
N SER A 30 -11.16 0.77 -0.92
CA SER A 30 -12.08 -0.27 -0.43
C SER A 30 -11.61 -0.99 0.82
N GLY A 31 -10.37 -0.80 1.25
CA GLY A 31 -9.80 -1.48 2.43
C GLY A 31 -9.17 -2.84 2.14
N LYS A 32 -8.62 -3.06 0.93
CA LYS A 32 -7.84 -4.27 0.59
C LYS A 32 -6.75 -4.62 1.60
N THR A 33 -6.13 -3.59 2.15
CA THR A 33 -5.07 -3.71 3.15
C THR A 33 -5.51 -4.49 4.38
N LEU A 34 -6.74 -4.30 4.84
CA LEU A 34 -7.27 -5.05 5.99
C LEU A 34 -7.42 -6.53 5.68
N VAL A 35 -7.82 -6.87 4.46
CA VAL A 35 -7.84 -8.28 3.99
C VAL A 35 -6.44 -8.88 3.99
N ALA A 36 -5.43 -8.10 3.57
CA ALA A 36 -4.04 -8.55 3.62
C ALA A 36 -3.54 -8.76 5.05
N TYR A 37 -3.94 -7.91 5.99
CA TYR A 37 -3.57 -8.07 7.40
C TYR A 37 -4.21 -9.32 8.01
N LEU A 38 -5.49 -9.60 7.73
CA LEU A 38 -6.14 -10.85 8.09
C LEU A 38 -5.39 -12.06 7.51
N TRP A 39 -5.14 -12.03 6.21
CA TRP A 39 -4.45 -13.11 5.50
C TRP A 39 -3.03 -13.35 6.02
N ALA A 40 -2.32 -12.29 6.40
CA ALA A 40 -0.99 -12.38 7.00
C ALA A 40 -1.00 -12.90 8.45
N GLY A 41 -2.15 -12.87 9.13
CA GLY A 41 -2.27 -13.18 10.56
C GLY A 41 -1.82 -12.02 11.45
N LEU A 42 -1.97 -10.77 10.98
CA LEU A 42 -1.68 -9.55 11.73
C LEU A 42 -2.93 -8.96 12.41
N LEU A 43 -4.09 -9.36 11.95
CA LEU A 43 -5.39 -9.11 12.57
C LEU A 43 -6.15 -10.44 12.67
N ASP A 44 -6.93 -10.58 13.72
CA ASP A 44 -7.95 -11.63 13.82
C ASP A 44 -9.30 -11.16 13.23
N ARG A 45 -10.28 -12.04 13.21
CA ARG A 45 -11.64 -11.75 12.69
C ARG A 45 -12.39 -10.71 13.53
N GLU A 46 -12.00 -10.54 14.76
CA GLU A 46 -12.53 -9.55 15.69
C GLU A 46 -11.85 -8.18 15.55
N GLY A 47 -10.87 -8.05 14.63
CA GLY A 47 -10.12 -6.82 14.36
C GLY A 47 -9.06 -6.49 15.41
N GLN A 48 -8.62 -7.47 16.18
CA GLN A 48 -7.54 -7.31 17.15
C GLN A 48 -6.19 -7.61 16.50
N THR A 49 -5.17 -6.87 16.91
CA THR A 49 -3.80 -7.08 16.42
C THR A 49 -3.24 -8.41 16.92
N CYS A 50 -2.72 -9.21 15.99
CA CYS A 50 -2.12 -10.50 16.25
C CYS A 50 -0.65 -10.53 15.79
N TRP A 51 0.09 -11.54 16.28
CA TRP A 51 1.40 -11.85 15.76
C TRP A 51 1.31 -12.94 14.70
N PRO A 52 1.97 -12.77 13.54
CA PRO A 52 1.91 -13.78 12.50
C PRO A 52 2.53 -15.10 12.96
N ASP A 53 1.93 -16.20 12.58
CA ASP A 53 2.44 -17.57 12.76
C ASP A 53 3.61 -17.87 11.82
N ALA A 54 3.67 -17.22 10.66
CA ALA A 54 4.79 -17.32 9.74
C ALA A 54 6.08 -16.78 10.35
N ARG A 55 7.22 -17.37 9.96
CA ARG A 55 8.55 -16.88 10.34
C ARG A 55 8.75 -15.42 9.96
N ARG A 56 8.24 -15.01 8.79
CA ARG A 56 8.29 -13.65 8.29
C ARG A 56 7.09 -13.32 7.40
N VAL A 57 6.62 -12.09 7.49
CA VAL A 57 5.67 -11.49 6.55
C VAL A 57 6.38 -10.38 5.81
N VAL A 58 6.40 -10.43 4.49
CA VAL A 58 7.03 -9.41 3.66
C VAL A 58 5.97 -8.67 2.85
N PHE A 59 5.90 -7.37 3.04
CA PHE A 59 5.10 -6.45 2.21
C PHE A 59 6.00 -5.80 1.18
N THR A 60 5.69 -5.98 -0.09
CA THR A 60 6.38 -5.28 -1.16
C THR A 60 5.48 -4.23 -1.80
N ALA A 61 6.07 -3.11 -2.17
CA ALA A 61 5.39 -2.01 -2.84
C ALA A 61 6.23 -1.48 -4.01
N PRO A 62 5.59 -0.85 -5.02
CA PRO A 62 6.28 -0.38 -6.23
C PRO A 62 7.17 0.83 -6.01
N ILE A 63 6.95 1.58 -4.95
CA ILE A 63 7.70 2.79 -4.62
C ILE A 63 7.99 2.88 -3.13
N LYS A 64 9.08 3.52 -2.77
CA LYS A 64 9.53 3.71 -1.38
C LYS A 64 8.47 4.36 -0.49
N ALA A 65 7.74 5.34 -1.02
CA ALA A 65 6.69 6.04 -0.27
C ALA A 65 5.60 5.09 0.25
N LEU A 66 5.15 4.14 -0.58
CA LEU A 66 4.16 3.14 -0.17
C LEU A 66 4.73 2.12 0.85
N SER A 67 6.01 1.76 0.72
CA SER A 67 6.68 0.95 1.74
C SER A 67 6.76 1.67 3.08
N ASN A 68 7.05 2.97 3.07
CA ASN A 68 7.07 3.82 4.26
C ASN A 68 5.67 3.95 4.90
N GLU A 69 4.64 4.18 4.10
CA GLU A 69 3.25 4.26 4.58
C GLU A 69 2.86 2.96 5.28
N ARG A 70 3.11 1.81 4.66
CA ARG A 70 2.84 0.49 5.23
C ARG A 70 3.59 0.25 6.53
N TYR A 71 4.87 0.59 6.56
CA TYR A 71 5.70 0.52 7.76
C TYR A 71 5.11 1.35 8.91
N MET A 72 4.70 2.59 8.64
CA MET A 72 4.13 3.47 9.66
C MET A 72 2.78 2.96 10.18
N ASP A 73 1.92 2.44 9.29
CA ASP A 73 0.62 1.89 9.68
C ASP A 73 0.78 0.68 10.61
N LEU A 74 1.62 -0.27 10.24
CA LEU A 74 1.87 -1.46 11.05
C LEU A 74 2.52 -1.11 12.41
N ARG A 75 3.39 -0.11 12.44
CA ARG A 75 3.94 0.39 13.71
C ARG A 75 2.87 1.03 14.60
N ARG A 76 1.93 1.78 14.06
CA ARG A 76 0.81 2.34 14.82
C ARG A 76 -0.07 1.25 15.44
N MET A 77 -0.14 0.08 14.80
CA MET A 77 -0.80 -1.10 15.36
C MET A 77 0.00 -1.77 16.49
N GLY A 78 1.19 -1.25 16.85
CA GLY A 78 2.05 -1.78 17.91
C GLY A 78 2.87 -3.00 17.49
N LEU A 79 2.94 -3.30 16.19
CA LEU A 79 3.70 -4.44 15.67
C LEU A 79 5.21 -4.11 15.55
N ASP A 80 6.05 -5.13 15.70
CA ASP A 80 7.48 -5.05 15.44
C ASP A 80 7.73 -5.19 13.94
N VAL A 81 8.04 -4.07 13.29
CA VAL A 81 8.15 -3.95 11.84
C VAL A 81 9.51 -3.41 11.45
N GLY A 82 10.09 -4.00 10.44
CA GLY A 82 11.25 -3.49 9.75
C GLY A 82 10.89 -2.82 8.42
N ILE A 83 11.77 -1.97 7.94
CA ILE A 83 11.69 -1.38 6.62
C ILE A 83 13.05 -1.48 5.93
N GLU A 84 13.01 -1.85 4.65
CA GLU A 84 14.20 -1.90 3.81
C GLU A 84 13.89 -1.37 2.40
N THR A 85 14.46 -0.21 2.10
CA THR A 85 14.43 0.40 0.78
C THR A 85 15.86 0.63 0.30
N GLY A 86 16.07 1.03 -0.96
CA GLY A 86 17.42 1.23 -1.47
C GLY A 86 18.28 2.20 -0.66
N ASP A 87 17.64 3.19 -0.01
CA ASP A 87 18.34 4.27 0.69
C ASP A 87 18.21 4.17 2.23
N PHE A 88 17.28 3.35 2.72
CA PHE A 88 16.95 3.33 4.14
C PHE A 88 16.68 1.92 4.65
N LYS A 89 17.26 1.60 5.82
CA LYS A 89 17.09 0.32 6.50
C LYS A 89 16.90 0.53 7.98
N ARG A 90 15.91 -0.15 8.53
CA ARG A 90 15.64 -0.14 9.96
C ARG A 90 15.01 -1.47 10.39
N ASN A 91 15.53 -2.07 11.45
CA ASN A 91 15.01 -3.28 12.05
C ASN A 91 14.89 -4.47 11.06
N GLU A 92 15.97 -4.76 10.34
CA GLU A 92 16.02 -5.82 9.30
C GLU A 92 15.72 -7.23 9.88
N GLY A 93 15.88 -7.42 11.18
CA GLY A 93 15.57 -8.66 11.90
C GLY A 93 14.09 -8.86 12.25
N ALA A 94 13.23 -7.87 12.02
CA ALA A 94 11.82 -7.95 12.35
C ALA A 94 11.11 -9.10 11.61
N ARG A 95 10.05 -9.62 12.24
CA ARG A 95 9.19 -10.64 11.60
C ARG A 95 8.30 -10.07 10.49
N ILE A 96 8.08 -8.77 10.48
CA ILE A 96 7.31 -8.07 9.44
C ILE A 96 8.27 -7.11 8.76
N ILE A 97 8.44 -7.23 7.45
CA ILE A 97 9.32 -6.37 6.64
C ILE A 97 8.50 -5.66 5.57
N CYS A 98 8.63 -4.35 5.52
CA CYS A 98 8.15 -3.53 4.41
C CYS A 98 9.33 -3.17 3.51
N CYS A 99 9.28 -3.52 2.23
CA CYS A 99 10.39 -3.26 1.32
C CYS A 99 9.91 -2.97 -0.11
N THR A 100 10.83 -2.54 -0.97
CA THR A 100 10.56 -2.50 -2.40
C THR A 100 10.69 -3.90 -3.01
N GLN A 101 10.11 -4.10 -4.19
CA GLN A 101 10.14 -5.40 -4.85
C GLN A 101 11.57 -5.84 -5.20
N GLU A 102 12.45 -4.91 -5.52
CA GLU A 102 13.86 -5.17 -5.80
C GLU A 102 14.56 -5.79 -4.59
N ILE A 103 14.36 -5.20 -3.42
CA ILE A 103 14.93 -5.71 -2.16
C ILE A 103 14.39 -7.10 -1.84
N TYR A 104 13.07 -7.32 -2.02
CA TYR A 104 12.49 -8.64 -1.85
C TYR A 104 13.17 -9.68 -2.74
N THR A 105 13.28 -9.40 -4.03
CA THR A 105 13.90 -10.29 -5.01
C THR A 105 15.34 -10.65 -4.64
N MET A 106 16.09 -9.67 -4.16
CA MET A 106 17.52 -9.85 -3.85
C MET A 106 17.77 -10.59 -2.53
N LYS A 107 16.88 -10.43 -1.53
CA LYS A 107 17.18 -10.86 -0.15
C LYS A 107 16.23 -11.88 0.43
N TYR A 108 14.98 -11.88 0.03
CA TYR A 108 13.94 -12.61 0.72
C TYR A 108 13.28 -13.70 -0.11
N ALA A 109 13.33 -13.62 -1.43
CA ALA A 109 12.50 -14.43 -2.30
C ALA A 109 12.68 -15.95 -2.11
N ASP A 110 13.90 -16.42 -1.91
CA ASP A 110 14.24 -17.83 -1.77
C ASP A 110 14.15 -18.37 -0.32
N GLN A 111 13.84 -17.51 0.66
CA GLN A 111 13.79 -17.92 2.05
C GLN A 111 12.48 -18.65 2.39
N PRO A 112 12.52 -19.80 3.10
CA PRO A 112 11.33 -20.53 3.51
C PRO A 112 10.63 -19.90 4.73
N GLY A 113 9.37 -20.34 4.95
CA GLY A 113 8.59 -19.96 6.13
C GLY A 113 8.07 -18.53 6.12
N GLN A 114 7.93 -17.93 4.94
CA GLN A 114 7.44 -16.57 4.77
C GLN A 114 6.01 -16.53 4.23
N LYS A 115 5.37 -15.37 4.35
CA LYS A 115 4.20 -14.94 3.57
C LYS A 115 4.60 -13.69 2.78
N LEU A 116 4.30 -13.66 1.48
CA LEU A 116 4.57 -12.51 0.62
C LEU A 116 3.27 -11.78 0.28
N ILE A 117 3.25 -10.47 0.48
CA ILE A 117 2.18 -9.58 0.03
C ILE A 117 2.77 -8.61 -0.99
N VAL A 118 2.26 -8.66 -2.21
CA VAL A 118 2.64 -7.76 -3.31
C VAL A 118 1.55 -6.73 -3.48
N ASP A 119 1.81 -5.51 -3.01
CA ASP A 119 0.84 -4.41 -3.08
C ASP A 119 0.97 -3.65 -4.41
N GLU A 120 -0.15 -3.05 -4.83
CA GLU A 120 -0.29 -2.24 -6.05
C GLU A 120 0.32 -2.91 -7.31
N PHE A 121 0.04 -4.19 -7.48
CA PHE A 121 0.59 -5.00 -8.56
C PHE A 121 0.33 -4.44 -9.97
N HIS A 122 -0.68 -3.59 -10.16
CA HIS A 122 -0.96 -2.97 -11.46
C HIS A 122 0.19 -2.09 -11.99
N TYR A 123 1.13 -1.68 -11.14
CA TYR A 123 2.32 -0.95 -11.57
C TYR A 123 3.21 -1.73 -12.56
N ILE A 124 3.09 -3.05 -12.63
CA ILE A 124 3.80 -3.85 -13.65
C ILE A 124 3.42 -3.45 -15.08
N PHE A 125 2.23 -2.88 -15.28
CA PHE A 125 1.74 -2.49 -16.60
C PHE A 125 2.20 -1.10 -17.03
N SER A 126 2.79 -0.33 -16.13
CA SER A 126 3.23 1.05 -16.40
C SER A 126 4.70 1.16 -16.85
N ASP A 127 5.52 0.13 -16.56
CA ASP A 127 6.96 0.16 -16.80
C ASP A 127 7.48 -1.26 -17.03
N PRO A 128 8.06 -1.57 -18.21
CA PRO A 128 8.57 -2.90 -18.56
C PRO A 128 9.70 -3.40 -17.63
N ASP A 129 10.58 -2.51 -17.18
CA ASP A 129 11.69 -2.88 -16.29
C ASP A 129 11.17 -3.26 -14.89
N ARG A 130 10.18 -2.53 -14.40
CA ARG A 130 9.47 -2.89 -13.16
C ARG A 130 8.72 -4.20 -13.31
N ALA A 131 8.03 -4.39 -14.44
CA ALA A 131 7.33 -5.65 -14.72
C ALA A 131 8.28 -6.84 -14.58
N ARG A 132 9.46 -6.75 -15.15
CA ARG A 132 10.49 -7.79 -15.06
C ARG A 132 10.88 -8.06 -13.61
N THR A 133 11.21 -7.03 -12.84
CA THR A 133 11.60 -7.17 -11.44
C THR A 133 10.52 -7.86 -10.59
N TYR A 134 9.24 -7.48 -10.79
CA TYR A 134 8.12 -8.10 -10.11
C TYR A 134 7.96 -9.58 -10.48
N ILE A 135 7.97 -9.88 -11.76
CA ILE A 135 7.79 -11.24 -12.26
C ILE A 135 8.95 -12.14 -11.82
N ASP A 136 10.17 -11.66 -11.93
CA ASP A 136 11.36 -12.42 -11.50
C ASP A 136 11.34 -12.68 -9.99
N GLY A 137 10.97 -11.69 -9.18
CA GLY A 137 10.85 -11.85 -7.73
C GLY A 137 9.73 -12.81 -7.32
N ILE A 138 8.55 -12.70 -7.93
CA ILE A 138 7.43 -13.62 -7.68
C ILE A 138 7.81 -15.05 -8.10
N ARG A 139 8.48 -15.20 -9.23
CA ARG A 139 8.94 -16.49 -9.75
C ARG A 139 10.02 -17.13 -8.87
N ALA A 140 10.93 -16.31 -8.32
CA ALA A 140 11.99 -16.76 -7.41
C ALA A 140 11.49 -17.06 -5.99
N THR A 141 10.23 -16.73 -5.68
CA THR A 141 9.65 -16.95 -4.35
C THR A 141 9.65 -18.44 -4.01
N HIS A 142 10.16 -18.77 -2.80
CA HIS A 142 10.24 -20.13 -2.29
C HIS A 142 8.91 -20.90 -2.47
N PRO A 143 8.92 -22.14 -2.91
CA PRO A 143 7.70 -22.91 -3.25
C PRO A 143 6.65 -22.96 -2.14
N GLU A 144 7.06 -23.02 -0.88
CA GLU A 144 6.16 -23.07 0.28
C GLU A 144 5.62 -21.69 0.73
N THR A 145 6.16 -20.59 0.19
CA THR A 145 5.74 -19.24 0.56
C THR A 145 4.42 -18.90 -0.12
N PRO A 146 3.29 -18.77 0.56
CA PRO A 146 2.06 -18.28 -0.04
C PRO A 146 2.22 -16.82 -0.45
N ILE A 147 1.58 -16.44 -1.56
CA ILE A 147 1.69 -15.12 -2.17
C ILE A 147 0.32 -14.49 -2.29
N LEU A 148 0.13 -13.32 -1.68
CA LEU A 148 -1.04 -12.48 -1.90
C LEU A 148 -0.68 -11.30 -2.81
N VAL A 149 -1.22 -11.30 -4.02
CA VAL A 149 -1.08 -10.18 -4.96
C VAL A 149 -2.29 -9.29 -4.85
N MET A 150 -2.09 -8.03 -4.53
CA MET A 150 -3.16 -7.03 -4.40
C MET A 150 -3.07 -5.97 -5.49
N SER A 151 -4.21 -5.55 -5.97
CA SER A 151 -4.29 -4.46 -6.94
C SER A 151 -5.60 -3.70 -6.83
N ALA A 152 -5.60 -2.47 -7.32
CA ALA A 152 -6.83 -1.79 -7.73
C ALA A 152 -7.56 -2.61 -8.81
N THR A 153 -8.68 -2.13 -9.28
CA THR A 153 -9.45 -2.82 -10.33
C THR A 153 -8.58 -3.13 -11.54
N LEU A 154 -8.33 -4.42 -11.77
CA LEU A 154 -7.57 -4.93 -12.92
C LEU A 154 -8.53 -5.36 -14.03
N GLY A 155 -8.29 -4.88 -15.24
CA GLY A 155 -8.89 -5.51 -16.42
C GLY A 155 -8.30 -6.91 -16.59
N GLY A 156 -9.16 -7.96 -16.57
CA GLY A 156 -8.69 -9.33 -16.81
C GLY A 156 -7.99 -10.01 -15.63
N VAL A 157 -8.44 -9.82 -14.40
CA VAL A 157 -7.91 -10.44 -13.16
C VAL A 157 -7.69 -11.95 -13.31
N ARG A 158 -8.62 -12.65 -13.98
CA ARG A 158 -8.49 -14.11 -14.24
C ARG A 158 -7.29 -14.45 -15.11
N SER A 159 -6.94 -13.59 -16.06
CA SER A 159 -5.76 -13.80 -16.91
C SER A 159 -4.47 -13.59 -16.13
N VAL A 160 -4.46 -12.59 -15.23
CA VAL A 160 -3.35 -12.38 -14.29
C VAL A 160 -3.17 -13.59 -13.39
N GLY A 161 -4.23 -14.10 -12.77
CA GLY A 161 -4.14 -15.28 -11.91
C GLY A 161 -3.62 -16.52 -12.64
N ARG A 162 -4.12 -16.81 -13.86
CA ARG A 162 -3.61 -17.91 -14.69
C ARG A 162 -2.14 -17.75 -15.05
N TYR A 163 -1.72 -16.54 -15.39
CA TYR A 163 -0.32 -16.24 -15.69
C TYR A 163 0.58 -16.49 -14.46
N LEU A 164 0.20 -15.96 -13.29
CA LEU A 164 0.92 -16.18 -12.04
C LEU A 164 0.98 -17.67 -11.67
N SER A 165 -0.13 -18.41 -11.81
CA SER A 165 -0.15 -19.85 -11.57
C SER A 165 0.85 -20.59 -12.45
N LYS A 166 0.96 -20.18 -13.72
CA LYS A 166 1.88 -20.81 -14.68
C LYS A 166 3.36 -20.54 -14.33
N ILE A 167 3.71 -19.28 -14.00
CA ILE A 167 5.12 -18.91 -13.76
C ILE A 167 5.64 -19.39 -12.40
N CYS A 168 4.76 -19.56 -11.41
CA CYS A 168 5.11 -20.00 -10.06
C CYS A 168 4.85 -21.49 -9.82
N SER A 169 4.27 -22.22 -10.79
CA SER A 169 3.88 -23.64 -10.65
C SER A 169 3.03 -23.89 -9.40
N ARG A 170 2.12 -22.96 -9.07
CA ARG A 170 1.19 -23.05 -7.92
C ARG A 170 -0.15 -22.40 -8.25
N ASP A 171 -1.19 -22.82 -7.57
CA ASP A 171 -2.53 -22.27 -7.78
C ASP A 171 -2.71 -20.91 -7.10
N PHE A 172 -3.34 -19.99 -7.81
CA PHE A 172 -3.78 -18.70 -7.28
C PHE A 172 -5.31 -18.64 -7.25
N VAL A 173 -5.87 -18.46 -6.06
CA VAL A 173 -7.29 -18.13 -5.89
C VAL A 173 -7.53 -16.70 -6.34
N ILE A 174 -8.61 -16.47 -7.08
CA ILE A 174 -8.96 -15.13 -7.53
C ILE A 174 -10.16 -14.63 -6.75
N HIS A 175 -10.00 -13.49 -6.10
CA HIS A 175 -11.11 -12.73 -5.52
C HIS A 175 -11.17 -11.34 -6.15
N GLU A 176 -12.29 -11.03 -6.77
CA GLU A 176 -12.57 -9.73 -7.36
C GLU A 176 -13.79 -9.11 -6.66
N SER A 177 -13.61 -7.94 -6.06
CA SER A 177 -14.69 -7.13 -5.51
C SER A 177 -14.84 -5.83 -6.30
N LYS A 178 -16.06 -5.49 -6.63
CA LYS A 178 -16.42 -4.20 -7.25
C LYS A 178 -17.05 -3.24 -6.24
N LYS A 179 -17.22 -3.68 -4.99
CA LYS A 179 -17.85 -2.89 -3.93
C LYS A 179 -16.93 -1.72 -3.56
N ARG A 180 -17.48 -0.51 -3.60
CA ARG A 180 -16.85 0.71 -3.09
C ARG A 180 -17.45 1.04 -1.74
N THR A 181 -16.61 1.43 -0.80
CA THR A 181 -17.05 1.91 0.52
C THR A 181 -17.47 3.36 0.47
N THR A 182 -16.93 4.13 -0.49
CA THR A 182 -17.24 5.55 -0.66
C THR A 182 -17.96 5.76 -2.00
N ARG A 183 -19.09 6.49 -1.96
CA ARG A 183 -19.81 6.87 -3.17
C ARG A 183 -19.02 7.97 -3.91
N LEU A 184 -18.72 7.74 -5.19
CA LEU A 184 -18.17 8.76 -6.07
C LEU A 184 -19.34 9.48 -6.78
N ILE A 185 -19.35 10.80 -6.67
CA ILE A 185 -20.29 11.66 -7.42
C ILE A 185 -19.45 12.44 -8.41
N PHE A 186 -19.76 12.30 -9.69
CA PHE A 186 -19.14 13.08 -10.74
C PHE A 186 -20.02 14.31 -11.01
N THR A 187 -19.47 15.50 -10.78
CA THR A 187 -20.10 16.76 -11.16
C THR A 187 -19.34 17.32 -12.36
N PRO A 188 -20.06 17.77 -13.43
CA PRO A 188 -19.42 18.35 -14.60
C PRO A 188 -18.90 19.78 -14.34
N GLU A 189 -19.16 20.33 -13.18
CA GLU A 189 -18.71 21.66 -12.80
C GLU A 189 -17.20 21.68 -12.63
N ASN A 190 -16.53 22.51 -13.41
CA ASN A 190 -15.13 22.81 -13.26
C ASN A 190 -15.00 23.95 -12.24
N PRO A 191 -14.61 23.71 -10.99
CA PRO A 191 -14.44 24.77 -10.01
C PRO A 191 -13.24 25.63 -10.41
N MET A 192 -13.45 26.59 -11.28
CA MET A 192 -12.43 27.55 -11.73
C MET A 192 -11.96 28.48 -10.62
N THR A 193 -12.60 28.47 -9.46
CA THR A 193 -12.26 29.31 -8.33
C THR A 193 -11.87 28.47 -7.12
N VAL A 194 -10.57 28.40 -6.85
CA VAL A 194 -10.01 27.68 -5.70
C VAL A 194 -10.48 28.26 -4.36
N GLY A 195 -10.99 29.48 -4.34
CA GLY A 195 -11.41 30.20 -3.12
C GLY A 195 -12.59 29.60 -2.35
N GLY A 196 -13.43 28.80 -2.99
CA GLY A 196 -14.59 28.14 -2.38
C GLY A 196 -14.45 26.64 -2.14
N VAL A 197 -13.28 26.06 -2.45
CA VAL A 197 -13.06 24.62 -2.35
C VAL A 197 -12.49 24.28 -0.98
N HIS A 198 -13.20 23.45 -0.22
CA HIS A 198 -12.77 22.88 1.05
C HIS A 198 -12.61 21.37 0.89
N ASP A 199 -11.66 20.78 1.60
CA ASP A 199 -11.42 19.33 1.62
C ASP A 199 -11.28 18.70 0.21
N ALA A 200 -10.48 19.33 -0.64
CA ALA A 200 -10.30 18.92 -2.03
C ALA A 200 -8.87 18.48 -2.33
N LEU A 201 -8.76 17.47 -3.18
CA LEU A 201 -7.50 17.05 -3.78
C LEU A 201 -7.46 17.56 -5.22
N ILE A 202 -6.50 18.42 -5.54
CA ILE A 202 -6.36 19.05 -6.86
C ILE A 202 -5.22 18.37 -7.61
N PHE A 203 -5.52 17.81 -8.78
CA PHE A 203 -4.54 17.18 -9.64
C PHE A 203 -4.07 18.13 -10.74
N LEU A 204 -2.76 18.23 -10.92
CA LEU A 204 -2.14 19.05 -11.97
C LEU A 204 -1.15 18.21 -12.77
N PHE A 205 -0.97 18.56 -14.05
CA PHE A 205 -0.13 17.81 -14.98
C PHE A 205 1.39 17.99 -14.76
N SER A 206 1.81 18.93 -13.92
CA SER A 206 3.23 19.15 -13.65
C SER A 206 3.51 19.45 -12.17
N GLN A 207 4.67 19.02 -11.70
CA GLN A 207 5.13 19.31 -10.34
C GLN A 207 5.25 20.82 -10.10
N LYS A 208 5.75 21.57 -11.10
CA LYS A 208 5.85 23.02 -11.02
C LYS A 208 4.48 23.66 -10.86
N GLY A 209 3.49 23.27 -11.69
CA GLY A 209 2.12 23.78 -11.57
C GLY A 209 1.49 23.46 -10.23
N ALA A 210 1.75 22.27 -9.67
CA ALA A 210 1.28 21.91 -8.33
C ALA A 210 1.89 22.80 -7.24
N SER A 211 3.20 23.05 -7.31
CA SER A 211 3.89 23.96 -6.39
C SER A 211 3.39 25.39 -6.51
N ASP A 212 3.29 25.91 -7.72
CA ASP A 212 2.83 27.29 -7.97
C ASP A 212 1.41 27.51 -7.44
N LEU A 213 0.50 26.53 -7.66
CA LEU A 213 -0.86 26.58 -7.11
C LEU A 213 -0.87 26.49 -5.58
N ALA A 214 -0.08 25.60 -5.00
CA ALA A 214 0.04 25.47 -3.55
C ALA A 214 0.47 26.80 -2.90
N PHE A 215 1.47 27.49 -3.47
CA PHE A 215 1.91 28.79 -3.01
C PHE A 215 0.82 29.87 -3.18
N ALA A 216 0.10 29.87 -4.29
CA ALA A 216 -0.99 30.82 -4.52
C ALA A 216 -2.12 30.64 -3.50
N VAL A 217 -2.51 29.39 -3.21
CA VAL A 217 -3.53 29.07 -2.21
C VAL A 217 -3.07 29.43 -0.80
N ALA A 218 -1.82 29.14 -0.44
CA ALA A 218 -1.27 29.45 0.87
C ALA A 218 -1.31 30.95 1.18
N ARG A 219 -1.07 31.82 0.18
CA ARG A 219 -1.15 33.27 0.33
C ARG A 219 -2.55 33.81 0.60
N THR A 220 -3.58 33.06 0.24
CA THR A 220 -4.99 33.49 0.41
C THR A 220 -5.65 32.91 1.66
N ARG A 221 -4.95 32.02 2.37
CA ARG A 221 -5.48 31.34 3.56
C ARG A 221 -4.91 31.93 4.85
N PRO A 222 -5.68 31.93 5.96
CA PRO A 222 -5.16 32.30 7.26
C PRO A 222 -4.04 31.34 7.69
N HIS A 223 -3.14 31.84 8.55
CA HIS A 223 -2.06 31.02 9.08
C HIS A 223 -2.59 29.76 9.76
N LEU A 224 -1.88 28.65 9.55
CA LEU A 224 -2.19 27.38 10.20
C LEU A 224 -2.12 27.54 11.73
N PRO A 225 -3.03 26.90 12.49
CA PRO A 225 -2.90 26.76 13.94
C PRO A 225 -1.53 26.16 14.29
N ARG A 226 -1.00 26.60 15.46
CA ARG A 226 0.34 26.16 15.91
C ARG A 226 0.49 24.63 15.92
N GLU A 227 -0.52 23.90 16.44
CA GLU A 227 -0.51 22.44 16.48
C GLU A 227 -0.41 21.79 15.09
N ALA A 228 -1.12 22.33 14.09
CA ALA A 228 -1.04 21.84 12.73
C ALA A 228 0.33 22.09 12.11
N ARG A 229 0.92 23.23 12.42
CA ARG A 229 2.28 23.58 11.98
C ARG A 229 3.35 22.68 12.60
N ASP A 230 3.25 22.45 13.91
CA ASP A 230 4.19 21.58 14.64
C ASP A 230 4.11 20.14 14.09
N ARG A 231 2.90 19.64 13.80
CA ARG A 231 2.69 18.32 13.19
C ARG A 231 3.25 18.23 11.76
N LEU A 232 3.13 19.28 10.96
CA LEU A 232 3.73 19.32 9.62
C LEU A 232 5.25 19.32 9.67
N ASN A 233 5.84 20.05 10.63
CA ASN A 233 7.29 20.06 10.84
C ASN A 233 7.82 18.69 11.29
N GLU A 234 7.10 18.01 12.16
CA GLU A 234 7.42 16.65 12.59
C GLU A 234 7.38 15.68 11.38
N LEU A 235 6.32 15.74 10.58
CA LEU A 235 6.20 14.93 9.37
C LEU A 235 7.29 15.23 8.34
N ALA A 236 7.64 16.50 8.15
CA ALA A 236 8.72 16.89 7.25
C ALA A 236 10.07 16.36 7.71
N GLY A 237 10.32 16.35 9.02
CA GLY A 237 11.53 15.77 9.62
C GLY A 237 11.60 14.24 9.45
N ILE A 238 10.46 13.55 9.57
CA ILE A 238 10.37 12.08 9.38
C ILE A 238 10.60 11.69 7.91
N LEU A 239 10.09 12.50 6.98
CA LEU A 239 10.15 12.22 5.53
C LEU A 239 11.43 12.72 4.87
N GLU A 240 12.35 13.35 5.63
CA GLU A 240 13.56 14.01 5.10
C GLU A 240 13.25 14.96 3.92
N VAL A 241 12.04 15.49 3.88
CA VAL A 241 11.67 16.46 2.84
C VAL A 241 12.46 17.75 3.10
N PRO A 242 13.21 18.27 2.12
CA PRO A 242 13.88 19.56 2.28
C PRO A 242 12.84 20.58 2.70
N LYS A 243 13.15 21.32 3.77
CA LYS A 243 12.30 22.29 4.49
C LYS A 243 11.14 22.80 3.63
N ILE A 244 9.92 22.43 3.98
CA ILE A 244 8.72 23.00 3.36
C ILE A 244 8.88 24.51 3.42
N ALA A 245 8.83 25.15 2.28
CA ALA A 245 9.13 26.57 2.17
C ALA A 245 8.28 27.38 3.17
N PRO A 246 8.85 28.38 3.83
CA PRO A 246 8.21 29.16 4.89
C PRO A 246 6.77 29.66 4.65
N PRO A 247 6.28 29.85 3.41
CA PRO A 247 4.89 30.26 3.19
C PRO A 247 3.83 29.20 3.46
N LEU A 248 4.20 27.93 3.65
CA LEU A 248 3.27 26.85 3.98
C LEU A 248 3.24 26.53 5.48
N LEU A 249 4.09 27.15 6.25
CA LEU A 249 4.17 27.10 7.70
C LEU A 249 3.66 28.41 8.31
#